data_2f078ed40af00e86ae0941539d7037dd
#
_entry.id   2f078ed40af00e86ae0941539d7037dd
#
_cell.length_a   1.000
_cell.length_b   1.000
_cell.length_c   1.000
_cell.angle_alpha   90.00
_cell.angle_beta   90.00
_cell.angle_gamma   90.00
#
_symmetry.space_group_name_H-M   'P 1'
#
loop_
_entity.id
_entity.type
_entity.pdbx_description
1 polymer ?
#
loop_
_entity_poly.entity_id
_entity_poly.type
_entity_poly.pdbx_seq_one_letter_code
_entity_poly.pdbx_strand_id
1 'polypeptide(L)'
;SENAPMSMIAYVISDRPAGLSIEKRSERVYYDDGAAAQLLGHIGRISDASLQYYSDLGYPMDAIVGTSGAEAIFEEYLHGTDGSMRVTYDGAGNVTSTEYLTEPTRGADIYLTLDIGLQKTALEALNAQLEAVGSQCGATVALDPASGEVLVCLSMPTYSQEQYKNDWQTRAATEGAPLCNRATEGSYAPGSIMKLATAVAALEEG
;
A
#
# COMPACT_ATOMS: atom_id res chain seq x y z
N SER A 1 -8.25 -8.75 -21.57
CA SER A 1 -7.14 -7.78 -21.73
C SER A 1 -7.35 -6.68 -20.71
N GLU A 2 -6.40 -6.52 -19.81
CA GLU A 2 -6.34 -5.37 -18.92
C GLU A 2 -6.01 -4.13 -19.75
N ASN A 3 -6.58 -2.98 -19.41
CA ASN A 3 -6.40 -1.71 -20.14
C ASN A 3 -6.77 -1.79 -21.63
N ALA A 4 -7.98 -2.24 -21.92
CA ALA A 4 -8.47 -2.30 -23.30
C ALA A 4 -8.46 -0.91 -23.97
N PRO A 5 -7.94 -0.75 -25.19
CA PRO A 5 -7.93 0.52 -25.90
C PRO A 5 -9.36 0.99 -26.18
N MET A 6 -9.56 2.31 -26.23
CA MET A 6 -10.89 2.93 -26.43
C MET A 6 -11.60 2.42 -27.68
N SER A 7 -10.87 2.09 -28.75
CA SER A 7 -11.42 1.48 -29.96
C SER A 7 -12.07 0.11 -29.72
N MET A 8 -11.45 -0.71 -28.87
CA MET A 8 -11.99 -2.02 -28.48
C MET A 8 -13.21 -1.85 -27.57
N ILE A 9 -13.16 -0.93 -26.64
CA ILE A 9 -14.29 -0.58 -25.77
C ILE A 9 -15.48 -0.13 -26.61
N ALA A 10 -15.26 0.80 -27.54
CA ALA A 10 -16.31 1.27 -28.46
C ALA A 10 -16.89 0.13 -29.32
N TYR A 11 -16.03 -0.75 -29.84
CA TYR A 11 -16.47 -1.93 -30.59
C TYR A 11 -17.37 -2.86 -29.77
N VAL A 12 -16.95 -3.21 -28.55
CA VAL A 12 -17.75 -4.10 -27.68
C VAL A 12 -19.09 -3.47 -27.28
N ILE A 13 -19.12 -2.15 -27.08
CA ILE A 13 -20.37 -1.44 -26.75
C ILE A 13 -21.33 -1.40 -27.95
N SER A 14 -20.83 -1.11 -29.16
CA SER A 14 -21.65 -0.95 -30.35
C SER A 14 -22.12 -2.27 -30.96
N ASP A 15 -21.19 -3.21 -31.13
CA ASP A 15 -21.47 -4.45 -31.87
C ASP A 15 -21.87 -5.63 -30.97
N ARG A 16 -21.69 -5.50 -29.65
CA ARG A 16 -22.05 -6.50 -28.62
C ARG A 16 -21.67 -7.94 -29.02
N PRO A 17 -20.41 -8.21 -29.36
CA PRO A 17 -19.99 -9.52 -29.79
C PRO A 17 -20.20 -10.57 -28.70
N ALA A 18 -20.72 -11.76 -29.05
CA ALA A 18 -20.98 -12.82 -28.09
C ALA A 18 -19.69 -13.24 -27.35
N GLY A 19 -19.78 -13.41 -26.04
CA GLY A 19 -18.65 -13.84 -25.20
C GLY A 19 -17.67 -12.74 -24.83
N LEU A 20 -17.92 -11.46 -25.18
CA LEU A 20 -17.14 -10.32 -24.74
C LEU A 20 -17.99 -9.38 -23.88
N SER A 21 -17.45 -8.99 -22.75
CA SER A 21 -18.02 -7.99 -21.88
C SER A 21 -16.96 -6.98 -21.43
N ILE A 22 -17.40 -5.78 -21.06
CA ILE A 22 -16.55 -4.75 -20.49
C ILE A 22 -16.83 -4.70 -19.00
N GLU A 23 -15.79 -4.84 -18.21
CA GLU A 23 -15.83 -4.64 -16.77
C GLU A 23 -14.91 -3.47 -16.42
N LYS A 24 -15.43 -2.57 -15.60
CA LYS A 24 -14.65 -1.46 -15.04
C LYS A 24 -14.06 -1.91 -13.72
N ARG A 25 -12.75 -1.88 -13.61
CA ARG A 25 -12.01 -2.21 -12.39
C ARG A 25 -11.23 -1.00 -11.90
N SER A 26 -11.11 -0.87 -10.59
CA SER A 26 -10.20 0.07 -9.96
C SER A 26 -8.83 -0.59 -9.82
N GLU A 27 -7.78 0.18 -10.06
CA GLU A 27 -6.40 -0.25 -9.87
C GLU A 27 -5.71 0.71 -8.90
N ARG A 28 -4.93 0.15 -7.96
CA ARG A 28 -4.10 0.92 -7.06
C ARG A 28 -2.80 1.31 -7.78
N VAL A 29 -2.52 2.59 -7.84
CA VAL A 29 -1.30 3.15 -8.43
C VAL A 29 -0.55 3.94 -7.36
N TYR A 30 0.76 3.70 -7.27
CA TYR A 30 1.64 4.38 -6.33
C TYR A 30 2.55 5.35 -7.10
N TYR A 31 2.63 6.60 -6.63
CA TYR A 31 3.37 7.69 -7.29
C TYR A 31 4.62 8.13 -6.51
N ASP A 32 5.00 7.36 -5.49
CA ASP A 32 6.11 7.66 -4.60
C ASP A 32 7.47 7.11 -5.08
N ASP A 33 7.48 6.35 -6.20
CA ASP A 33 8.68 5.69 -6.75
C ASP A 33 9.39 4.80 -5.72
N GLY A 34 8.63 4.25 -4.77
CA GLY A 34 9.13 3.43 -3.67
C GLY A 34 9.72 4.20 -2.48
N ALA A 35 9.67 5.54 -2.51
CA ALA A 35 10.23 6.35 -1.42
C ALA A 35 9.49 6.17 -0.08
N ALA A 36 8.24 5.76 -0.10
CA ALA A 36 7.43 5.49 1.09
C ALA A 36 6.85 4.07 1.13
N ALA A 37 7.46 3.13 0.39
CA ALA A 37 6.89 1.80 0.15
C ALA A 37 6.55 1.03 1.42
N GLN A 38 7.45 0.98 2.42
CA GLN A 38 7.20 0.27 3.67
C GLN A 38 6.12 0.96 4.52
N LEU A 39 6.03 2.29 4.45
CA LEU A 39 5.03 3.04 5.20
C LEU A 39 3.64 2.95 4.57
N LEU A 40 3.55 3.15 3.25
CA LEU A 40 2.30 2.99 2.51
C LEU A 40 1.85 1.54 2.51
N GLY A 41 2.79 0.63 2.39
CA GLY A 41 2.50 -0.78 2.30
C GLY A 41 2.02 -1.20 0.91
N HIS A 42 1.26 -2.27 0.87
CA HIS A 42 0.75 -2.85 -0.36
C HIS A 42 -0.59 -3.53 -0.14
N ILE A 43 -1.31 -3.74 -1.25
CA ILE A 43 -2.56 -4.47 -1.30
C ILE A 43 -2.32 -5.90 -1.79
N GLY A 44 -3.19 -6.80 -1.40
CA GLY A 44 -3.14 -8.20 -1.79
C GLY A 44 -4.47 -8.91 -1.58
N ARG A 45 -4.56 -10.18 -1.94
CA ARG A 45 -5.74 -11.00 -1.64
C ARG A 45 -5.83 -11.26 -0.14
N ILE A 46 -7.06 -11.41 0.35
CA ILE A 46 -7.32 -11.84 1.72
C ILE A 46 -6.59 -13.16 1.97
N SER A 47 -5.83 -13.24 3.06
CA SER A 47 -5.16 -14.46 3.50
C SER A 47 -6.11 -15.38 4.25
N ASP A 48 -5.82 -16.69 4.29
CA ASP A 48 -6.60 -17.67 5.06
C ASP A 48 -6.71 -17.26 6.54
N ALA A 49 -5.66 -16.63 7.08
CA ALA A 49 -5.63 -16.19 8.48
C ALA A 49 -6.56 -15.00 8.76
N SER A 50 -6.82 -14.14 7.77
CA SER A 50 -7.66 -12.95 7.89
C SER A 50 -9.05 -13.11 7.27
N LEU A 51 -9.32 -14.26 6.65
CA LEU A 51 -10.56 -14.53 5.92
C LEU A 51 -11.81 -14.34 6.79
N GLN A 52 -11.78 -14.85 8.01
CA GLN A 52 -12.94 -14.76 8.92
C GLN A 52 -13.22 -13.28 9.28
N TYR A 53 -12.18 -12.51 9.60
CA TYR A 53 -12.31 -11.09 9.92
C TYR A 53 -12.95 -10.28 8.79
N TYR A 54 -12.45 -10.42 7.55
CA TYR A 54 -13.02 -9.70 6.41
C TYR A 54 -14.40 -10.22 6.00
N SER A 55 -14.67 -11.52 6.18
CA SER A 55 -16.00 -12.10 5.95
C SER A 55 -17.04 -11.50 6.90
N ASP A 56 -16.69 -11.30 8.18
CA ASP A 56 -17.57 -10.70 9.18
C ASP A 56 -17.85 -9.21 8.87
N LEU A 57 -16.93 -8.53 8.19
CA LEU A 57 -17.10 -7.17 7.66
C LEU A 57 -17.87 -7.14 6.32
N GLY A 58 -18.22 -8.28 5.75
CA GLY A 58 -18.99 -8.39 4.52
C GLY A 58 -18.18 -8.32 3.22
N TYR A 59 -16.85 -8.46 3.30
CA TYR A 59 -15.99 -8.49 2.12
C TYR A 59 -16.16 -9.80 1.34
N PRO A 60 -16.14 -9.77 0.00
CA PRO A 60 -16.10 -10.98 -0.80
C PRO A 60 -14.76 -11.73 -0.60
N MET A 61 -14.80 -13.05 -0.73
CA MET A 61 -13.63 -13.93 -0.48
C MET A 61 -12.43 -13.64 -1.39
N ASP A 62 -12.66 -13.05 -2.54
CA ASP A 62 -11.65 -12.70 -3.54
C ASP A 62 -11.28 -11.20 -3.51
N ALA A 63 -11.74 -10.46 -2.50
CA ALA A 63 -11.43 -9.05 -2.34
C ALA A 63 -9.91 -8.81 -2.25
N ILE A 64 -9.51 -7.67 -2.75
CA ILE A 64 -8.16 -7.13 -2.59
C ILE A 64 -8.20 -6.12 -1.45
N VAL A 65 -7.36 -6.33 -0.46
CA VAL A 65 -7.32 -5.55 0.78
C VAL A 65 -5.90 -5.07 1.06
N GLY A 66 -5.75 -4.07 1.90
CA GLY A 66 -4.44 -3.67 2.44
C GLY A 66 -3.84 -4.80 3.29
N THR A 67 -2.61 -5.19 3.00
CA THR A 67 -1.91 -6.28 3.69
C THR A 67 -0.77 -5.80 4.58
N SER A 68 -0.31 -4.57 4.39
CA SER A 68 0.72 -3.95 5.23
C SER A 68 0.64 -2.42 5.19
N GLY A 69 1.34 -1.76 6.10
CA GLY A 69 1.48 -0.30 6.17
C GLY A 69 0.15 0.43 6.31
N ALA A 70 0.09 1.63 5.77
CA ALA A 70 -1.10 2.48 5.80
C ALA A 70 -2.29 1.84 5.06
N GLU A 71 -2.06 1.09 3.98
CA GLU A 71 -3.10 0.35 3.28
C GLU A 71 -3.84 -0.61 4.21
N ALA A 72 -3.12 -1.37 5.05
CA ALA A 72 -3.73 -2.30 6.00
C ALA A 72 -4.39 -1.59 7.19
N ILE A 73 -3.74 -0.55 7.73
CA ILE A 73 -4.23 0.16 8.92
C ILE A 73 -5.52 0.92 8.61
N PHE A 74 -5.62 1.49 7.42
CA PHE A 74 -6.75 2.33 7.00
C PHE A 74 -7.68 1.61 6.01
N GLU A 75 -7.57 0.27 5.85
CA GLU A 75 -8.37 -0.50 4.90
C GLU A 75 -9.87 -0.23 5.02
N GLU A 76 -10.43 -0.22 6.23
CA GLU A 76 -11.86 0.03 6.45
C GLU A 76 -12.33 1.40 5.95
N TYR A 77 -11.43 2.40 5.95
CA TYR A 77 -11.72 3.74 5.43
C TYR A 77 -11.50 3.82 3.91
N LEU A 78 -10.48 3.13 3.41
CA LEU A 78 -10.07 3.19 2.01
C LEU A 78 -10.96 2.34 1.08
N HIS A 79 -11.54 1.25 1.60
CA HIS A 79 -12.26 0.26 0.79
C HIS A 79 -13.54 0.82 0.17
N GLY A 80 -14.32 1.62 0.92
CA GLY A 80 -15.65 2.04 0.51
C GLY A 80 -16.70 0.95 0.67
N THR A 81 -17.71 0.92 -0.20
CA THR A 81 -18.77 -0.10 -0.16
C THR A 81 -18.99 -0.64 -1.56
N ASP A 82 -19.00 -1.94 -1.69
CA ASP A 82 -19.26 -2.62 -2.96
C ASP A 82 -20.71 -2.40 -3.42
N GLY A 83 -20.87 -2.18 -4.70
CA GLY A 83 -22.17 -2.16 -5.35
C GLY A 83 -22.63 -3.56 -5.74
N SER A 84 -23.92 -3.73 -5.91
CA SER A 84 -24.50 -4.93 -6.47
C SER A 84 -25.33 -4.63 -7.72
N MET A 85 -25.21 -5.49 -8.72
CA MET A 85 -25.84 -5.28 -10.01
C MET A 85 -26.56 -6.56 -10.47
N ARG A 86 -27.80 -6.40 -10.94
CA ARG A 86 -28.55 -7.47 -11.58
C ARG A 86 -28.33 -7.41 -13.08
N VAL A 87 -27.81 -8.48 -13.64
CA VAL A 87 -27.67 -8.65 -15.09
C VAL A 87 -28.65 -9.73 -15.55
N THR A 88 -29.52 -9.37 -16.50
CA THR A 88 -30.50 -10.29 -17.10
C THR A 88 -30.01 -10.71 -18.48
N TYR A 89 -30.08 -12.00 -18.77
CA TYR A 89 -29.66 -12.59 -20.02
C TYR A 89 -30.85 -13.16 -20.80
N ASP A 90 -30.80 -13.15 -22.12
CA ASP A 90 -31.71 -13.90 -22.96
C ASP A 90 -31.34 -15.39 -23.04
N GLY A 91 -32.16 -16.20 -23.73
CA GLY A 91 -31.90 -17.63 -23.93
C GLY A 91 -30.65 -17.94 -24.77
N ALA A 92 -30.07 -16.95 -25.43
CA ALA A 92 -28.83 -17.05 -26.21
C ALA A 92 -27.60 -16.56 -25.43
N GLY A 93 -27.77 -16.09 -24.17
CA GLY A 93 -26.70 -15.60 -23.31
C GLY A 93 -26.33 -14.12 -23.52
N ASN A 94 -27.16 -13.36 -24.26
CA ASN A 94 -26.92 -11.93 -24.42
C ASN A 94 -27.51 -11.14 -23.25
N VAL A 95 -26.81 -10.10 -22.79
CA VAL A 95 -27.31 -9.18 -21.75
C VAL A 95 -28.49 -8.37 -22.32
N THR A 96 -29.65 -8.52 -21.70
CA THR A 96 -30.89 -7.80 -22.07
C THR A 96 -31.15 -6.60 -21.19
N SER A 97 -30.75 -6.65 -19.92
CA SER A 97 -30.83 -5.51 -19.01
C SER A 97 -29.75 -5.55 -17.94
N THR A 98 -29.39 -4.38 -17.43
CA THR A 98 -28.46 -4.19 -16.32
C THR A 98 -29.07 -3.15 -15.39
N GLU A 99 -29.23 -3.50 -14.12
CA GLU A 99 -29.81 -2.65 -13.08
C GLU A 99 -28.93 -2.67 -11.85
N TYR A 100 -28.51 -1.50 -11.35
CA TYR A 100 -27.86 -1.42 -10.04
C TYR A 100 -28.90 -1.63 -8.93
N LEU A 101 -28.68 -2.61 -8.10
CA LEU A 101 -29.45 -2.85 -6.88
C LEU A 101 -28.93 -1.99 -5.72
N THR A 102 -27.61 -1.83 -5.69
CA THR A 102 -26.89 -0.96 -4.75
C THR A 102 -25.77 -0.26 -5.53
N GLU A 103 -25.71 1.05 -5.43
CA GLU A 103 -24.60 1.82 -6.02
C GLU A 103 -23.34 1.66 -5.18
N PRO A 104 -22.17 1.44 -5.80
CA PRO A 104 -20.91 1.42 -5.06
C PRO A 104 -20.60 2.81 -4.51
N THR A 105 -20.06 2.85 -3.29
CA THR A 105 -19.57 4.10 -2.70
C THR A 105 -18.05 4.10 -2.61
N ARG A 106 -17.45 5.25 -2.89
CA ARG A 106 -16.00 5.44 -2.78
C ARG A 106 -15.59 5.43 -1.30
N GLY A 107 -14.42 4.88 -1.00
CA GLY A 107 -13.77 5.01 0.28
C GLY A 107 -13.31 6.44 0.57
N ALA A 108 -12.89 6.67 1.80
CA ALA A 108 -12.39 7.96 2.26
C ALA A 108 -10.97 8.24 1.73
N ASP A 109 -10.61 9.50 1.67
CA ASP A 109 -9.23 9.92 1.41
C ASP A 109 -8.47 9.99 2.75
N ILE A 110 -7.27 9.43 2.80
CA ILE A 110 -6.39 9.47 3.98
C ILE A 110 -5.25 10.46 3.70
N TYR A 111 -5.05 11.41 4.59
CA TYR A 111 -3.98 12.39 4.54
C TYR A 111 -2.93 12.04 5.58
N LEU A 112 -1.70 11.85 5.14
CA LEU A 112 -0.54 11.63 5.99
C LEU A 112 0.23 12.94 6.17
N THR A 113 0.98 13.05 7.27
CA THR A 113 1.85 14.21 7.52
C THR A 113 3.17 14.17 6.75
N LEU A 114 3.42 13.07 5.99
CA LEU A 114 4.62 12.93 5.18
C LEU A 114 4.73 14.01 4.10
N ASP A 115 5.90 14.62 4.02
CA ASP A 115 6.30 15.44 2.88
C ASP A 115 7.03 14.56 1.86
N ILE A 116 6.38 14.29 0.73
CA ILE A 116 6.94 13.39 -0.29
C ILE A 116 8.22 13.96 -0.94
N GLY A 117 8.36 15.28 -1.02
CA GLY A 117 9.57 15.92 -1.53
C GLY A 117 10.74 15.72 -0.56
N LEU A 118 10.50 15.94 0.72
CA LEU A 118 11.48 15.69 1.77
C LEU A 118 11.82 14.20 1.88
N GLN A 119 10.81 13.31 1.75
CA GLN A 119 11.00 11.86 1.74
C GLN A 119 11.95 11.41 0.62
N LYS A 120 11.74 11.90 -0.61
CA LYS A 120 12.63 11.61 -1.76
C LYS A 120 14.04 12.15 -1.55
N THR A 121 14.18 13.37 -1.04
CA THR A 121 15.49 13.95 -0.72
C THR A 121 16.22 13.14 0.36
N ALA A 122 15.51 12.71 1.39
CA ALA A 122 16.05 11.85 2.45
C ALA A 122 16.47 10.47 1.91
N LEU A 123 15.72 9.90 0.95
CA LEU A 123 16.07 8.65 0.27
C LEU A 123 17.41 8.78 -0.48
N GLU A 124 17.58 9.83 -1.25
CA GLU A 124 18.84 10.11 -1.98
C GLU A 124 20.02 10.28 -1.01
N ALA A 125 19.84 11.07 0.05
CA ALA A 125 20.87 11.31 1.05
C ALA A 125 21.26 10.04 1.80
N LEU A 126 20.26 9.23 2.21
CA LEU A 126 20.51 7.96 2.90
C LEU A 126 21.22 6.96 2.00
N ASN A 127 20.83 6.86 0.73
CA ASN A 127 21.52 6.02 -0.26
C ASN A 127 23.00 6.39 -0.40
N ALA A 128 23.28 7.66 -0.62
CA ALA A 128 24.66 8.14 -0.74
C ALA A 128 25.49 7.82 0.52
N GLN A 129 24.90 7.97 1.70
CA GLN A 129 25.58 7.65 2.96
C GLN A 129 25.81 6.15 3.13
N LEU A 130 24.85 5.31 2.77
CA LEU A 130 24.98 3.85 2.84
C LEU A 130 26.07 3.35 1.90
N GLU A 131 26.15 3.88 0.69
CA GLU A 131 27.23 3.58 -0.25
C GLU A 131 28.60 3.99 0.32
N ALA A 132 28.69 5.18 0.90
CA ALA A 132 29.95 5.70 1.46
C ALA A 132 30.48 4.85 2.61
N VAL A 133 29.61 4.23 3.41
CA VAL A 133 29.99 3.37 4.56
C VAL A 133 29.97 1.88 4.23
N GLY A 134 29.61 1.49 3.01
CA GLY A 134 29.55 0.09 2.58
C GLY A 134 28.41 -0.69 3.26
N SER A 135 27.32 -0.03 3.66
CA SER A 135 26.14 -0.67 4.26
C SER A 135 25.00 -0.76 3.25
N GLN A 136 24.17 -1.78 3.38
CA GLN A 136 22.96 -1.95 2.55
C GLN A 136 21.69 -1.53 3.29
N CYS A 137 21.74 -1.37 4.61
CA CYS A 137 20.56 -1.16 5.43
C CYS A 137 20.69 0.12 6.26
N GLY A 138 19.58 0.84 6.36
CA GLY A 138 19.49 2.04 7.16
C GLY A 138 18.05 2.53 7.30
N ALA A 139 17.84 3.48 8.21
CA ALA A 139 16.54 4.13 8.38
C ALA A 139 16.76 5.62 8.70
N THR A 140 15.79 6.43 8.32
CA THR A 140 15.75 7.86 8.65
C THR A 140 14.33 8.27 9.02
N VAL A 141 14.20 9.00 10.13
CA VAL A 141 12.94 9.60 10.56
C VAL A 141 13.19 11.09 10.82
N ALA A 142 12.31 11.93 10.29
CA ALA A 142 12.28 13.36 10.59
C ALA A 142 10.93 13.75 11.17
N LEU A 143 10.96 14.49 12.26
CA LEU A 143 9.80 14.94 13.01
C LEU A 143 9.80 16.46 13.06
N ASP A 144 8.61 17.07 13.00
CA ASP A 144 8.44 18.44 13.45
C ASP A 144 8.41 18.46 14.99
N PRO A 145 9.37 19.09 15.66
CA PRO A 145 9.42 19.08 17.12
C PRO A 145 8.29 19.90 17.77
N ALA A 146 7.63 20.79 17.03
CA ALA A 146 6.55 21.62 17.56
C ALA A 146 5.19 20.89 17.53
N SER A 147 4.90 20.17 16.44
CA SER A 147 3.63 19.44 16.24
C SER A 147 3.73 17.95 16.58
N GLY A 148 4.93 17.36 16.49
CA GLY A 148 5.15 15.91 16.56
C GLY A 148 4.85 15.19 15.26
N GLU A 149 4.53 15.90 14.20
CA GLU A 149 4.24 15.31 12.89
C GLU A 149 5.45 14.60 12.31
N VAL A 150 5.22 13.42 11.75
CA VAL A 150 6.24 12.64 11.03
C VAL A 150 6.29 13.14 9.59
N LEU A 151 7.36 13.85 9.24
CA LEU A 151 7.59 14.39 7.90
C LEU A 151 8.35 13.42 6.98
N VAL A 152 9.22 12.59 7.56
CA VAL A 152 9.97 11.53 6.86
C VAL A 152 9.93 10.26 7.71
N CYS A 153 9.67 9.13 7.06
CA CYS A 153 9.81 7.81 7.64
C CYS A 153 10.31 6.86 6.55
N LEU A 154 11.60 6.56 6.57
CA LEU A 154 12.31 5.89 5.49
C LEU A 154 13.06 4.67 5.99
N SER A 155 12.98 3.59 5.26
CA SER A 155 13.70 2.33 5.48
C SER A 155 14.43 1.89 4.21
N MET A 156 15.68 1.47 4.35
CA MET A 156 16.51 0.93 3.26
C MET A 156 16.97 -0.49 3.56
N PRO A 157 17.03 -1.37 2.54
CA PRO A 157 16.61 -1.13 1.16
C PRO A 157 15.12 -0.94 1.04
N THR A 158 14.69 -0.12 0.07
CA THR A 158 13.28 0.05 -0.27
C THR A 158 12.90 -0.85 -1.46
N TYR A 159 11.64 -0.80 -1.86
CA TYR A 159 11.11 -1.57 -2.99
C TYR A 159 10.07 -0.74 -3.76
N SER A 160 9.80 -1.10 -5.00
CA SER A 160 8.65 -0.59 -5.73
C SER A 160 7.45 -1.52 -5.52
N GLN A 161 6.29 -0.97 -5.17
CA GLN A 161 5.06 -1.74 -5.01
C GLN A 161 4.65 -2.44 -6.31
N GLU A 162 4.94 -1.85 -7.47
CA GLU A 162 4.72 -2.49 -8.77
C GLU A 162 5.61 -3.72 -8.97
N GLN A 163 6.89 -3.62 -8.62
CA GLN A 163 7.80 -4.78 -8.65
C GLN A 163 7.39 -5.83 -7.62
N TYR A 164 6.82 -5.42 -6.48
CA TYR A 164 6.32 -6.33 -5.47
C TYR A 164 5.17 -7.20 -5.99
N LYS A 165 4.19 -6.62 -6.71
CA LYS A 165 3.08 -7.37 -7.33
C LYS A 165 3.58 -8.52 -8.23
N ASN A 166 4.69 -8.29 -8.93
CA ASN A 166 5.21 -9.23 -9.92
C ASN A 166 6.16 -10.29 -9.34
N ASP A 167 6.82 -10.01 -8.21
CA ASP A 167 7.88 -10.88 -7.67
C ASP A 167 8.03 -10.75 -6.14
N TRP A 168 6.93 -10.93 -5.40
CA TRP A 168 6.95 -10.81 -3.96
C TRP A 168 7.81 -11.88 -3.26
N GLN A 169 7.88 -13.09 -3.81
CA GLN A 169 8.62 -14.20 -3.19
C GLN A 169 10.12 -13.92 -3.20
N THR A 170 10.64 -13.46 -4.33
CA THR A 170 12.04 -13.05 -4.44
C THR A 170 12.34 -11.87 -3.53
N ARG A 171 11.43 -10.90 -3.44
CA ARG A 171 11.61 -9.72 -2.58
C ARG A 171 11.58 -10.05 -1.10
N ALA A 172 10.68 -10.93 -0.66
CA ALA A 172 10.62 -11.41 0.71
C ALA A 172 11.89 -12.17 1.13
N ALA A 173 12.52 -12.88 0.18
CA ALA A 173 13.75 -13.64 0.39
C ALA A 173 15.04 -12.85 0.11
N THR A 174 14.93 -11.60 -0.38
CA THR A 174 16.10 -10.78 -0.74
C THR A 174 16.89 -10.39 0.50
N GLU A 175 18.21 -10.48 0.38
CA GLU A 175 19.14 -9.99 1.42
C GLU A 175 18.85 -8.51 1.74
N GLY A 176 18.91 -8.16 3.01
CA GLY A 176 18.55 -6.83 3.48
C GLY A 176 17.06 -6.66 3.76
N ALA A 177 16.21 -7.69 3.58
CA ALA A 177 14.78 -7.67 3.93
C ALA A 177 14.07 -6.34 3.59
N PRO A 178 13.86 -6.02 2.31
CA PRO A 178 13.31 -4.72 1.87
C PRO A 178 11.88 -4.47 2.35
N LEU A 179 11.14 -5.52 2.73
CA LEU A 179 9.77 -5.39 3.25
C LEU A 179 9.73 -4.95 4.72
N CYS A 180 10.84 -5.09 5.45
CA CYS A 180 10.92 -4.67 6.86
C CYS A 180 11.01 -3.14 6.96
N ASN A 181 10.11 -2.54 7.72
CA ASN A 181 10.20 -1.11 8.05
C ASN A 181 11.16 -0.92 9.23
N ARG A 182 12.45 -0.70 8.94
CA ARG A 182 13.50 -0.53 9.94
C ARG A 182 13.30 0.67 10.85
N ALA A 183 12.55 1.66 10.37
CA ALA A 183 12.27 2.85 11.17
C ALA A 183 11.28 2.57 12.32
N THR A 184 10.37 1.59 12.14
CA THR A 184 9.32 1.27 13.11
C THR A 184 9.45 -0.11 13.73
N GLU A 185 10.00 -1.08 13.01
CA GLU A 185 10.11 -2.48 13.43
C GLU A 185 11.54 -2.88 13.81
N GLY A 186 12.53 -2.07 13.41
CA GLY A 186 13.93 -2.34 13.69
C GLY A 186 14.28 -2.23 15.16
N SER A 187 15.02 -3.21 15.68
CA SER A 187 15.53 -3.19 17.05
C SER A 187 17.06 -3.07 17.02
N TYR A 188 17.57 -1.95 17.54
CA TYR A 188 18.99 -1.61 17.49
C TYR A 188 19.53 -1.27 18.87
N ALA A 189 20.81 -1.60 19.12
CA ALA A 189 21.49 -1.15 20.31
C ALA A 189 21.69 0.37 20.27
N PRO A 190 21.15 1.12 21.24
CA PRO A 190 21.13 2.59 21.18
C PRO A 190 22.51 3.22 21.33
N GLY A 191 23.48 2.52 21.88
CA GLY A 191 24.84 3.04 22.06
C GLY A 191 24.88 4.35 22.85
N SER A 192 25.70 5.34 22.40
CA SER A 192 25.90 6.63 23.08
C SER A 192 24.64 7.47 23.20
N ILE A 193 23.58 7.21 22.43
CA ILE A 193 22.29 7.93 22.53
C ILE A 193 21.68 7.74 23.91
N MET A 194 21.86 6.56 24.54
CA MET A 194 21.36 6.27 25.88
C MET A 194 22.05 7.09 26.98
N LYS A 195 23.17 7.75 26.71
CA LYS A 195 23.87 8.58 27.72
C LYS A 195 23.01 9.73 28.22
N LEU A 196 22.12 10.29 27.41
CA LEU A 196 21.19 11.32 27.83
C LEU A 196 20.20 10.78 28.88
N ALA A 197 19.58 9.63 28.62
CA ALA A 197 18.68 9.00 29.58
C ALA A 197 19.40 8.59 30.85
N THR A 198 20.62 8.06 30.74
CA THR A 198 21.46 7.70 31.88
C THR A 198 21.86 8.94 32.73
N ALA A 199 22.17 10.06 32.06
CA ALA A 199 22.51 11.30 32.76
C ALA A 199 21.29 11.89 33.51
N VAL A 200 20.11 11.87 32.90
CA VAL A 200 18.86 12.30 33.55
C VAL A 200 18.56 11.42 34.77
N ALA A 201 18.60 10.12 34.61
CA ALA A 201 18.37 9.18 35.72
C ALA A 201 19.38 9.40 36.88
N ALA A 202 20.67 9.58 36.54
CA ALA A 202 21.69 9.86 37.55
C ALA A 202 21.48 11.20 38.29
N LEU A 203 20.91 12.22 37.63
CA LEU A 203 20.60 13.49 38.26
C LEU A 203 19.33 13.43 39.13
N GLU A 204 18.39 12.57 38.83
CA GLU A 204 17.16 12.35 39.60
C GLU A 204 17.40 11.48 40.85
N GLU A 205 18.27 10.50 40.74
CA GLU A 205 18.59 9.59 41.86
C GLU A 205 19.67 10.15 42.82
N GLY A 206 20.42 11.19 42.47
CA GLY A 206 21.48 11.85 43.28
C GLY A 206 22.82 11.16 43.05
#